data_353d2992ba706f88b9543ff6f687b24f
#
_entry.id   353d2992ba706f88b9543ff6f687b24f
#
_cell.length_a   1.000
_cell.length_b   1.000
_cell.length_c   1.000
_cell.angle_alpha   90.00
_cell.angle_beta   90.00
_cell.angle_gamma   90.00
#
_symmetry.space_group_name_H-M   'P 1'
#
loop_
_entity.id
_entity.type
_entity.pdbx_description
1 polymer ?
#
loop_
_entity_poly.entity_id
_entity_poly.type
_entity_poly.pdbx_seq_one_letter_code
_entity_poly.pdbx_strand_id
1 'polypeptide(L)'
;LVKVAANSFLATKISFINAMAELCEATGGDVTALADALGHDDRIGRRFLGAGVGFGGGCLPKDIRAFVARAQELGVHDAVSFLREVDAINQRRRDRVVDLALRSLGDQFPGSRVTVLGAAFKPNSDDIRDSPALDIAHRLHMLGAQVSITDPKALDAAARRHPDLVTEPDTHQALRDADLVLLLTEWAEYVQLDPSEVATWVRRPVIIDGRNALDPARWRASGW
;
A
#
# COMPACT_ATOMS: atom_id res chain seq x y z
N LEU A 1 -6.34 -9.72 -26.30
CA LEU A 1 -7.49 -9.82 -25.38
C LEU A 1 -7.12 -10.62 -24.13
N VAL A 2 -6.54 -11.85 -24.23
CA VAL A 2 -6.24 -12.75 -23.09
C VAL A 2 -5.48 -12.05 -21.98
N LYS A 3 -4.34 -11.39 -22.29
CA LYS A 3 -3.52 -10.69 -21.29
C LYS A 3 -4.33 -9.63 -20.53
N VAL A 4 -5.07 -8.81 -21.24
CA VAL A 4 -5.83 -7.69 -20.64
C VAL A 4 -6.97 -8.22 -19.79
N ALA A 5 -7.69 -9.24 -20.25
CA ALA A 5 -8.75 -9.89 -19.49
C ALA A 5 -8.19 -10.54 -18.20
N ALA A 6 -7.06 -11.26 -18.29
CA ALA A 6 -6.39 -11.84 -17.13
C ALA A 6 -5.97 -10.77 -16.11
N ASN A 7 -5.33 -9.69 -16.57
CA ASN A 7 -4.93 -8.58 -15.68
C ASN A 7 -6.14 -7.90 -15.04
N SER A 8 -7.23 -7.71 -15.77
CA SER A 8 -8.47 -7.14 -15.23
C SER A 8 -9.09 -8.05 -14.16
N PHE A 9 -9.08 -9.36 -14.37
CA PHE A 9 -9.57 -10.31 -13.38
C PHE A 9 -8.70 -10.32 -12.11
N LEU A 10 -7.36 -10.31 -12.24
CA LEU A 10 -6.44 -10.25 -11.12
C LEU A 10 -6.61 -8.96 -10.31
N ALA A 11 -6.77 -7.83 -10.98
CA ALA A 11 -7.04 -6.56 -10.32
C ALA A 11 -8.40 -6.56 -9.59
N THR A 12 -9.42 -7.20 -10.18
CA THR A 12 -10.72 -7.38 -9.53
C THR A 12 -10.59 -8.18 -8.24
N LYS A 13 -9.79 -9.25 -8.21
CA LYS A 13 -9.52 -10.01 -6.96
C LYS A 13 -8.91 -9.13 -5.89
N ILE A 14 -7.92 -8.29 -6.23
CA ILE A 14 -7.28 -7.40 -5.26
C ILE A 14 -8.27 -6.34 -4.76
N SER A 15 -9.02 -5.70 -5.64
CA SER A 15 -10.02 -4.71 -5.24
C SER A 15 -11.16 -5.35 -4.43
N PHE A 16 -11.58 -6.57 -4.77
CA PHE A 16 -12.58 -7.32 -4.00
C PHE A 16 -12.12 -7.53 -2.55
N ILE A 17 -10.91 -8.07 -2.33
CA ILE A 17 -10.45 -8.31 -0.95
C ILE A 17 -10.18 -7.00 -0.21
N ASN A 18 -9.82 -5.92 -0.91
CA ASN A 18 -9.69 -4.59 -0.31
C ASN A 18 -11.05 -4.01 0.13
N ALA A 19 -12.13 -4.24 -0.64
CA ALA A 19 -13.49 -3.89 -0.21
C ALA A 19 -13.92 -4.73 1.01
N MET A 20 -13.56 -6.02 1.03
CA MET A 20 -13.82 -6.87 2.21
C MET A 20 -13.04 -6.42 3.44
N ALA A 21 -11.82 -5.87 3.27
CA ALA A 21 -11.07 -5.29 4.38
C ALA A 21 -11.82 -4.10 5.03
N GLU A 22 -12.49 -3.26 4.25
CA GLU A 22 -13.33 -2.17 4.78
C GLU A 22 -14.50 -2.71 5.63
N LEU A 23 -15.12 -3.80 5.19
CA LEU A 23 -16.17 -4.48 5.96
C LEU A 23 -15.62 -5.14 7.23
N CYS A 24 -14.47 -5.79 7.16
CA CYS A 24 -13.80 -6.36 8.34
C CYS A 24 -13.46 -5.28 9.35
N GLU A 25 -12.91 -4.13 8.92
CA GLU A 25 -12.63 -2.99 9.80
C GLU A 25 -13.90 -2.51 10.52
N ALA A 26 -15.05 -2.45 9.83
CA ALA A 26 -16.32 -2.00 10.39
C ALA A 26 -16.97 -3.01 11.36
N THR A 27 -16.71 -4.29 11.18
CA THR A 27 -17.33 -5.40 11.95
C THR A 27 -16.39 -6.02 12.98
N GLY A 28 -15.12 -5.60 13.05
CA GLY A 28 -14.10 -6.22 13.90
C GLY A 28 -13.60 -7.57 13.37
N GLY A 29 -13.81 -7.87 12.10
CA GLY A 29 -13.32 -9.07 11.44
C GLY A 29 -11.84 -8.97 11.04
N ASP A 30 -11.25 -10.13 10.69
CA ASP A 30 -9.89 -10.23 10.17
C ASP A 30 -9.92 -10.56 8.67
N VAL A 31 -9.45 -9.62 7.85
CA VAL A 31 -9.43 -9.80 6.39
C VAL A 31 -8.42 -10.85 5.93
N THR A 32 -7.36 -11.12 6.72
CA THR A 32 -6.38 -12.16 6.39
C THR A 32 -7.01 -13.54 6.58
N ALA A 33 -7.69 -13.75 7.71
CA ALA A 33 -8.45 -14.98 7.96
C ALA A 33 -9.57 -15.18 6.92
N LEU A 34 -10.28 -14.11 6.54
CA LEU A 34 -11.29 -14.16 5.46
C LEU A 34 -10.65 -14.57 4.12
N ALA A 35 -9.52 -13.98 3.75
CA ALA A 35 -8.83 -14.28 2.50
C ALA A 35 -8.32 -15.73 2.48
N ASP A 36 -7.85 -16.25 3.61
CA ASP A 36 -7.41 -17.63 3.75
C ASP A 36 -8.60 -18.60 3.62
N ALA A 37 -9.72 -18.31 4.28
CA ALA A 37 -10.94 -19.10 4.17
C ALA A 37 -11.48 -19.16 2.72
N LEU A 38 -11.53 -18.02 2.03
CA LEU A 38 -11.90 -17.95 0.60
C LEU A 38 -10.90 -18.71 -0.28
N GLY A 39 -9.63 -18.71 0.09
CA GLY A 39 -8.55 -19.36 -0.64
C GLY A 39 -8.59 -20.89 -0.61
N HIS A 40 -9.33 -21.51 0.32
CA HIS A 40 -9.57 -22.96 0.36
C HIS A 40 -10.48 -23.47 -0.78
N ASP A 41 -11.29 -22.61 -1.37
CA ASP A 41 -12.05 -22.96 -2.54
C ASP A 41 -11.17 -22.88 -3.80
N ASP A 42 -10.90 -24.02 -4.45
CA ASP A 42 -10.05 -24.11 -5.65
C ASP A 42 -10.56 -23.24 -6.82
N ARG A 43 -11.86 -22.94 -6.86
CA ARG A 43 -12.46 -22.05 -7.86
C ARG A 43 -12.03 -20.60 -7.67
N ILE A 44 -11.66 -20.22 -6.44
CA ILE A 44 -11.23 -18.87 -6.04
C ILE A 44 -9.71 -18.82 -5.93
N GLY A 45 -9.12 -19.66 -5.09
CA GLY A 45 -7.70 -19.73 -4.78
C GLY A 45 -7.16 -18.51 -4.04
N ARG A 46 -6.16 -18.71 -3.17
CA ARG A 46 -5.61 -17.66 -2.29
C ARG A 46 -4.85 -16.53 -3.00
N ARG A 47 -4.28 -16.82 -4.16
CA ARG A 47 -3.44 -15.85 -4.89
C ARG A 47 -4.25 -14.63 -5.30
N PHE A 48 -3.64 -13.44 -5.16
CA PHE A 48 -4.24 -12.13 -5.41
C PHE A 48 -5.39 -11.74 -4.46
N LEU A 49 -5.52 -12.42 -3.30
CA LEU A 49 -6.40 -12.03 -2.21
C LEU A 49 -5.61 -11.43 -1.03
N GLY A 50 -4.57 -10.67 -1.28
CA GLY A 50 -3.86 -9.88 -0.27
C GLY A 50 -4.45 -8.49 -0.17
N ALA A 51 -5.12 -8.19 0.95
CA ALA A 51 -5.61 -6.85 1.22
C ALA A 51 -4.44 -5.91 1.59
N GLY A 52 -4.52 -4.65 1.15
CA GLY A 52 -3.46 -3.66 1.44
C GLY A 52 -3.75 -2.30 0.81
N VAL A 53 -2.68 -1.57 0.47
CA VAL A 53 -2.75 -0.22 -0.11
C VAL A 53 -3.16 -0.20 -1.60
N GLY A 54 -3.57 -1.34 -2.14
CA GLY A 54 -3.92 -1.49 -3.54
C GLY A 54 -2.74 -1.94 -4.41
N PHE A 55 -3.04 -2.08 -5.70
CA PHE A 55 -2.06 -2.46 -6.71
C PHE A 55 -1.50 -1.22 -7.43
N GLY A 56 -0.28 -1.39 -7.93
CA GLY A 56 0.43 -0.43 -8.77
C GLY A 56 1.18 -1.15 -9.89
N GLY A 57 2.27 -0.55 -10.33
CA GLY A 57 3.11 -1.08 -11.40
C GLY A 57 2.63 -0.71 -12.79
N GLY A 58 3.46 -1.03 -13.78
CA GLY A 58 3.21 -0.65 -15.18
C GLY A 58 2.20 -1.52 -15.93
N CYS A 59 1.56 -2.50 -15.28
CA CYS A 59 0.67 -3.45 -15.95
C CYS A 59 -0.80 -3.28 -15.54
N LEU A 60 -1.15 -3.59 -14.28
CA LEU A 60 -2.57 -3.67 -13.88
C LEU A 60 -3.32 -2.35 -14.08
N PRO A 61 -2.85 -1.18 -13.57
CA PRO A 61 -3.60 0.06 -13.71
C PRO A 61 -3.75 0.48 -15.17
N LYS A 62 -2.66 0.38 -15.94
CA LYS A 62 -2.65 0.75 -17.35
C LYS A 62 -3.57 -0.15 -18.17
N ASP A 63 -3.49 -1.47 -18.00
CA ASP A 63 -4.26 -2.43 -18.78
C ASP A 63 -5.77 -2.30 -18.52
N ILE A 64 -6.18 -2.06 -17.26
CA ILE A 64 -7.60 -1.79 -16.92
C ILE A 64 -8.11 -0.53 -17.62
N ARG A 65 -7.38 0.59 -17.47
CA ARG A 65 -7.79 1.87 -18.04
C ARG A 65 -7.85 1.81 -19.57
N ALA A 66 -6.85 1.17 -20.21
CA ALA A 66 -6.83 0.94 -21.65
C ALA A 66 -7.97 0.02 -22.12
N PHE A 67 -8.32 -1.00 -21.33
CA PHE A 67 -9.41 -1.91 -21.67
C PHE A 67 -10.76 -1.20 -21.61
N VAL A 68 -11.02 -0.41 -20.58
CA VAL A 68 -12.24 0.42 -20.47
C VAL A 68 -12.34 1.41 -21.63
N ALA A 69 -11.24 2.12 -21.95
CA ALA A 69 -11.21 3.07 -23.07
C ALA A 69 -11.49 2.36 -24.41
N ARG A 70 -10.85 1.21 -24.65
CA ARG A 70 -11.06 0.46 -25.90
C ARG A 70 -12.48 -0.10 -26.03
N ALA A 71 -13.08 -0.56 -24.92
CA ALA A 71 -14.48 -1.02 -24.92
C ALA A 71 -15.44 0.13 -25.26
N GLN A 72 -15.15 1.34 -24.82
CA GLN A 72 -15.91 2.54 -25.15
C GLN A 72 -15.82 2.88 -26.64
N GLU A 73 -14.62 2.84 -27.23
CA GLU A 73 -14.42 3.05 -28.67
C GLU A 73 -15.18 2.02 -29.53
N LEU A 74 -15.32 0.79 -29.02
CA LEU A 74 -16.04 -0.29 -29.69
C LEU A 74 -17.55 -0.31 -29.44
N GLY A 75 -18.08 0.63 -28.62
CA GLY A 75 -19.50 0.69 -28.27
C GLY A 75 -19.98 -0.40 -27.31
N VAL A 76 -19.07 -1.10 -26.61
CA VAL A 76 -19.39 -2.19 -25.68
C VAL A 76 -18.94 -1.87 -24.23
N HIS A 77 -18.99 -0.58 -23.88
CA HIS A 77 -18.49 -0.08 -22.59
C HIS A 77 -19.17 -0.71 -21.37
N ASP A 78 -20.44 -1.11 -21.47
CA ASP A 78 -21.19 -1.72 -20.37
C ASP A 78 -20.60 -3.07 -19.95
N ALA A 79 -20.03 -3.83 -20.89
CA ALA A 79 -19.43 -5.14 -20.62
C ALA A 79 -18.27 -5.10 -19.62
N VAL A 80 -17.57 -3.97 -19.51
CA VAL A 80 -16.41 -3.78 -18.63
C VAL A 80 -16.59 -2.60 -17.65
N SER A 81 -17.80 -2.08 -17.49
CA SER A 81 -18.10 -0.93 -16.64
C SER A 81 -17.68 -1.14 -15.18
N PHE A 82 -17.77 -2.37 -14.66
CA PHE A 82 -17.34 -2.76 -13.31
C PHE A 82 -15.85 -2.49 -13.05
N LEU A 83 -15.01 -2.46 -14.09
CA LEU A 83 -13.57 -2.17 -13.94
C LEU A 83 -13.30 -0.73 -13.48
N ARG A 84 -14.23 0.19 -13.71
CA ARG A 84 -14.15 1.56 -13.17
C ARG A 84 -14.24 1.54 -11.64
N GLU A 85 -15.14 0.71 -11.09
CA GLU A 85 -15.24 0.54 -9.63
C GLU A 85 -14.02 -0.19 -9.06
N VAL A 86 -13.47 -1.17 -9.79
CA VAL A 86 -12.20 -1.83 -9.43
C VAL A 86 -11.06 -0.82 -9.27
N ASP A 87 -10.91 0.12 -10.22
CA ASP A 87 -9.90 1.20 -10.13
C ASP A 87 -10.23 2.19 -9.00
N ALA A 88 -11.51 2.55 -8.82
CA ALA A 88 -11.94 3.44 -7.76
C ALA A 88 -11.67 2.87 -6.36
N ILE A 89 -11.97 1.59 -6.11
CA ILE A 89 -11.61 0.89 -4.87
C ILE A 89 -10.09 0.96 -4.66
N ASN A 90 -9.31 0.69 -5.71
CA ASN A 90 -7.84 0.73 -5.63
C ASN A 90 -7.32 2.11 -5.20
N GLN A 91 -7.91 3.21 -5.70
CA GLN A 91 -7.53 4.56 -5.30
C GLN A 91 -7.95 4.86 -3.85
N ARG A 92 -9.18 4.48 -3.45
CA ARG A 92 -9.66 4.69 -2.08
C ARG A 92 -8.76 4.06 -1.01
N ARG A 93 -8.05 2.95 -1.33
CA ARG A 93 -7.09 2.35 -0.37
C ARG A 93 -5.92 3.29 -0.05
N ARG A 94 -5.45 4.06 -1.04
CA ARG A 94 -4.42 5.08 -0.83
C ARG A 94 -4.97 6.23 0.04
N ASP A 95 -6.18 6.70 -0.26
CA ASP A 95 -6.88 7.72 0.54
C ASP A 95 -7.00 7.27 1.99
N ARG A 96 -7.40 6.01 2.21
CA ARG A 96 -7.55 5.45 3.55
C ARG A 96 -6.27 5.51 4.38
N VAL A 97 -5.09 5.22 3.79
CA VAL A 97 -3.81 5.31 4.51
C VAL A 97 -3.47 6.75 4.86
N VAL A 98 -3.70 7.70 3.96
CA VAL A 98 -3.52 9.13 4.24
C VAL A 98 -4.42 9.55 5.40
N ASP A 99 -5.70 9.19 5.38
CA ASP A 99 -6.65 9.49 6.46
C ASP A 99 -6.25 8.85 7.79
N LEU A 100 -5.72 7.63 7.78
CA LEU A 100 -5.21 6.96 8.98
C LEU A 100 -4.00 7.70 9.55
N ALA A 101 -3.07 8.14 8.71
CA ALA A 101 -1.91 8.92 9.13
C ALA A 101 -2.34 10.25 9.80
N LEU A 102 -3.25 10.98 9.15
CA LEU A 102 -3.81 12.23 9.69
C LEU A 102 -4.47 12.00 11.06
N ARG A 103 -5.28 10.96 11.20
CA ARG A 103 -5.95 10.63 12.48
C ARG A 103 -4.96 10.20 13.56
N SER A 104 -3.91 9.43 13.21
CA SER A 104 -2.92 8.93 14.17
C SER A 104 -2.08 10.05 14.77
N LEU A 105 -1.85 11.12 14.03
CA LEU A 105 -1.05 12.26 14.45
C LEU A 105 -1.90 13.46 14.93
N GLY A 106 -3.17 13.54 14.49
CA GLY A 106 -4.08 14.63 14.86
C GLY A 106 -3.48 16.01 14.59
N ASP A 107 -3.60 16.92 15.55
CA ASP A 107 -3.09 18.31 15.44
C ASP A 107 -1.55 18.38 15.30
N GLN A 108 -0.84 17.29 15.60
CA GLN A 108 0.62 17.21 15.45
C GLN A 108 1.06 16.87 14.03
N PHE A 109 0.12 16.60 13.11
CA PHE A 109 0.44 16.16 11.76
C PHE A 109 1.32 17.17 10.98
N PRO A 110 1.05 18.48 10.95
CA PRO A 110 1.92 19.42 10.27
C PRO A 110 3.31 19.45 10.93
N GLY A 111 4.35 19.18 10.12
CA GLY A 111 5.74 19.14 10.59
C GLY A 111 6.16 17.81 11.24
N SER A 112 5.25 16.84 11.40
CA SER A 112 5.59 15.51 11.91
C SER A 112 6.56 14.77 10.97
N ARG A 113 7.39 13.91 11.54
CA ARG A 113 8.32 13.04 10.80
C ARG A 113 7.62 11.72 10.49
N VAL A 114 7.40 11.46 9.20
CA VAL A 114 6.76 10.23 8.72
C VAL A 114 7.77 9.43 7.93
N THR A 115 8.04 8.20 8.36
CA THR A 115 8.93 7.29 7.64
C THR A 115 8.11 6.28 6.84
N VAL A 116 8.41 6.19 5.55
CA VAL A 116 7.80 5.23 4.62
C VAL A 116 8.78 4.10 4.33
N LEU A 117 8.42 2.89 4.71
CA LEU A 117 9.13 1.66 4.39
C LEU A 117 8.62 1.09 3.07
N GLY A 118 9.40 1.30 2.00
CA GLY A 118 9.12 0.87 0.64
C GLY A 118 8.70 2.02 -0.29
N ALA A 119 9.30 2.05 -1.48
CA ALA A 119 8.99 2.95 -2.58
C ALA A 119 8.50 2.19 -3.83
N ALA A 120 9.02 0.97 -4.05
CA ALA A 120 8.60 0.10 -5.15
C ALA A 120 7.12 -0.32 -4.99
N PHE A 121 6.44 -0.61 -6.10
CA PHE A 121 5.03 -1.04 -6.06
C PHE A 121 4.85 -2.46 -5.49
N LYS A 122 5.90 -3.24 -5.41
CA LYS A 122 5.96 -4.60 -4.80
C LYS A 122 7.40 -4.93 -4.40
N PRO A 123 7.62 -5.89 -3.48
CA PRO A 123 8.96 -6.35 -3.13
C PRO A 123 9.67 -7.02 -4.31
N ASN A 124 11.00 -7.10 -4.22
CA ASN A 124 11.89 -7.67 -5.23
C ASN A 124 11.86 -6.97 -6.61
N SER A 125 11.54 -5.67 -6.62
CA SER A 125 11.47 -4.83 -7.82
C SER A 125 12.01 -3.43 -7.52
N ASP A 126 12.55 -2.76 -8.53
CA ASP A 126 12.92 -1.33 -8.55
C ASP A 126 11.87 -0.47 -9.25
N ASP A 127 10.76 -1.09 -9.68
CA ASP A 127 9.69 -0.42 -10.46
C ASP A 127 8.80 0.42 -9.54
N ILE A 128 8.79 1.73 -9.81
CA ILE A 128 8.00 2.72 -9.08
C ILE A 128 6.77 3.21 -9.85
N ARG A 129 6.48 2.65 -11.02
CA ARG A 129 5.35 3.10 -11.84
C ARG A 129 4.04 2.87 -11.11
N ASP A 130 3.23 3.93 -10.99
CA ASP A 130 1.97 3.93 -10.24
C ASP A 130 2.10 3.30 -8.84
N SER A 131 3.23 3.57 -8.15
CA SER A 131 3.48 3.05 -6.80
C SER A 131 2.52 3.67 -5.80
N PRO A 132 1.69 2.87 -5.09
CA PRO A 132 0.86 3.38 -4.01
C PRO A 132 1.68 4.01 -2.88
N ALA A 133 2.87 3.48 -2.60
CA ALA A 133 3.75 3.98 -1.56
C ALA A 133 4.22 5.41 -1.86
N LEU A 134 4.69 5.68 -3.08
CA LEU A 134 5.13 7.01 -3.49
C LEU A 134 3.96 8.01 -3.58
N ASP A 135 2.79 7.58 -4.04
CA ASP A 135 1.60 8.42 -4.06
C ASP A 135 1.21 8.87 -2.65
N ILE A 136 1.13 7.94 -1.70
CA ILE A 136 0.83 8.23 -0.29
C ILE A 136 1.91 9.13 0.32
N ALA A 137 3.20 8.83 0.12
CA ALA A 137 4.31 9.62 0.62
C ALA A 137 4.25 11.08 0.13
N HIS A 138 4.07 11.27 -1.17
CA HIS A 138 3.96 12.60 -1.77
C HIS A 138 2.76 13.37 -1.23
N ARG A 139 1.59 12.75 -1.11
CA ARG A 139 0.39 13.37 -0.55
C ARG A 139 0.59 13.81 0.90
N LEU A 140 1.20 12.98 1.75
CA LEU A 140 1.52 13.34 3.14
C LEU A 140 2.50 14.50 3.21
N HIS A 141 3.51 14.52 2.32
CA HIS A 141 4.42 15.65 2.19
C HIS A 141 3.68 16.95 1.81
N MET A 142 2.82 16.91 0.80
CA MET A 142 2.02 18.06 0.37
C MET A 142 1.06 18.57 1.45
N LEU A 143 0.65 17.71 2.38
CA LEU A 143 -0.16 18.06 3.54
C LEU A 143 0.67 18.61 4.71
N GLY A 144 2.01 18.67 4.58
CA GLY A 144 2.92 19.32 5.53
C GLY A 144 3.73 18.40 6.43
N ALA A 145 3.74 17.08 6.21
CA ALA A 145 4.63 16.17 6.91
C ALA A 145 6.07 16.23 6.36
N GLN A 146 7.05 15.97 7.22
CA GLN A 146 8.44 15.71 6.82
C GLN A 146 8.57 14.22 6.49
N VAL A 147 8.47 13.87 5.20
CA VAL A 147 8.45 12.48 4.77
C VAL A 147 9.85 12.01 4.38
N SER A 148 10.29 10.90 4.98
CA SER A 148 11.48 10.14 4.60
C SER A 148 11.08 8.78 4.04
N ILE A 149 11.73 8.35 2.96
CA ILE A 149 11.46 7.06 2.30
C ILE A 149 12.73 6.21 2.31
N THR A 150 12.59 4.95 2.65
CA THR A 150 13.63 3.94 2.44
C THR A 150 13.11 2.80 1.57
N ASP A 151 13.96 2.23 0.71
CA ASP A 151 13.65 1.08 -0.15
C ASP A 151 14.94 0.39 -0.59
N PRO A 152 15.03 -0.94 -0.58
CA PRO A 152 16.26 -1.66 -0.93
C PRO A 152 16.72 -1.50 -2.37
N LYS A 153 15.81 -1.13 -3.31
CA LYS A 153 16.12 -1.11 -4.75
C LYS A 153 15.62 0.11 -5.51
N ALA A 154 14.63 0.82 -5.00
CA ALA A 154 13.90 1.84 -5.75
C ALA A 154 14.28 3.28 -5.38
N LEU A 155 15.21 3.52 -4.44
CA LEU A 155 15.51 4.87 -3.93
C LEU A 155 15.98 5.84 -5.02
N ASP A 156 16.88 5.43 -5.91
CA ASP A 156 17.37 6.30 -6.99
C ASP A 156 16.24 6.71 -7.95
N ALA A 157 15.34 5.78 -8.24
CA ALA A 157 14.19 6.05 -9.09
C ALA A 157 13.18 6.97 -8.36
N ALA A 158 12.96 6.74 -7.06
CA ALA A 158 12.10 7.57 -6.21
C ALA A 158 12.64 9.01 -6.11
N ALA A 159 13.93 9.20 -5.82
CA ALA A 159 14.57 10.51 -5.73
C ALA A 159 14.46 11.30 -7.04
N ARG A 160 14.66 10.64 -8.18
CA ARG A 160 14.48 11.29 -9.49
C ARG A 160 13.04 11.70 -9.78
N ARG A 161 12.08 10.90 -9.34
CA ARG A 161 10.64 11.13 -9.62
C ARG A 161 10.02 12.13 -8.66
N HIS A 162 10.45 12.13 -7.41
CA HIS A 162 9.97 12.96 -6.32
C HIS A 162 11.15 13.61 -5.57
N PRO A 163 11.80 14.62 -6.17
CA PRO A 163 12.97 15.29 -5.58
C PRO A 163 12.64 16.10 -4.32
N ASP A 164 11.37 16.30 -4.04
CA ASP A 164 10.81 16.93 -2.86
C ASP A 164 10.75 15.98 -1.63
N LEU A 165 10.89 14.69 -1.84
CA LEU A 165 10.89 13.69 -0.77
C LEU A 165 12.32 13.32 -0.36
N VAL A 166 12.54 13.18 0.94
CA VAL A 166 13.84 12.71 1.46
C VAL A 166 13.95 11.20 1.25
N THR A 167 15.02 10.77 0.60
CA THR A 167 15.35 9.34 0.46
C THR A 167 16.53 8.99 1.35
N GLU A 168 16.40 7.91 2.15
CA GLU A 168 17.40 7.45 3.10
C GLU A 168 17.65 5.95 2.89
N PRO A 169 18.85 5.54 2.48
CA PRO A 169 19.17 4.14 2.22
C PRO A 169 19.30 3.30 3.50
N ASP A 170 19.69 3.92 4.62
CA ASP A 170 19.81 3.24 5.90
C ASP A 170 18.46 3.25 6.63
N THR A 171 17.88 2.07 6.84
CA THR A 171 16.57 1.91 7.48
C THR A 171 16.55 2.46 8.91
N HIS A 172 17.63 2.28 9.69
CA HIS A 172 17.72 2.83 11.04
C HIS A 172 17.72 4.36 11.02
N GLN A 173 18.48 4.97 10.10
CA GLN A 173 18.51 6.43 9.96
C GLN A 173 17.14 6.98 9.48
N ALA A 174 16.49 6.27 8.55
CA ALA A 174 15.14 6.62 8.08
C ALA A 174 14.12 6.63 9.22
N LEU A 175 14.21 5.66 10.14
CA LEU A 175 13.30 5.50 11.28
C LEU A 175 13.61 6.45 12.44
N ARG A 176 14.80 7.06 12.45
CA ARG A 176 15.24 7.89 13.58
C ARG A 176 14.31 9.07 13.84
N ASP A 177 13.83 9.15 15.07
CA ASP A 177 12.90 10.20 15.54
C ASP A 177 11.59 10.28 14.75
N ALA A 178 11.14 9.19 14.09
CA ALA A 178 9.86 9.15 13.39
C ALA A 178 8.69 9.27 14.38
N ASP A 179 7.69 10.05 13.99
CA ASP A 179 6.41 10.18 14.72
C ASP A 179 5.39 9.15 14.24
N LEU A 180 5.58 8.65 13.00
CA LEU A 180 4.75 7.62 12.37
C LEU A 180 5.57 6.83 11.38
N VAL A 181 5.39 5.51 11.39
CA VAL A 181 5.98 4.60 10.40
C VAL A 181 4.87 4.02 9.52
N LEU A 182 5.10 3.98 8.21
CA LEU A 182 4.19 3.37 7.23
C LEU A 182 4.90 2.21 6.53
N LEU A 183 4.42 0.98 6.67
CA LEU A 183 4.87 -0.16 5.87
C LEU A 183 4.02 -0.23 4.60
N LEU A 184 4.57 0.21 3.47
CA LEU A 184 3.84 0.32 2.21
C LEU A 184 4.33 -0.63 1.11
N THR A 185 5.51 -1.25 1.30
CA THR A 185 6.00 -2.37 0.48
C THR A 185 6.61 -3.41 1.40
N GLU A 186 6.10 -4.63 1.31
CA GLU A 186 6.41 -5.75 2.22
C GLU A 186 7.75 -6.43 1.88
N TRP A 187 8.83 -5.67 1.89
CA TRP A 187 10.17 -6.21 1.78
C TRP A 187 10.49 -7.13 2.96
N ALA A 188 11.16 -8.26 2.71
CA ALA A 188 11.48 -9.23 3.75
C ALA A 188 12.25 -8.61 4.92
N GLU A 189 13.16 -7.67 4.64
CA GLU A 189 13.93 -6.96 5.66
C GLU A 189 13.06 -6.09 6.57
N TYR A 190 11.98 -5.48 6.05
CA TYR A 190 11.07 -4.68 6.87
C TYR A 190 10.12 -5.55 7.68
N VAL A 191 9.65 -6.64 7.11
CA VAL A 191 8.77 -7.61 7.80
C VAL A 191 9.51 -8.31 8.95
N GLN A 192 10.83 -8.49 8.82
CA GLN A 192 11.67 -9.15 9.82
C GLN A 192 12.22 -8.23 10.91
N LEU A 193 11.96 -6.92 10.85
CA LEU A 193 12.37 -5.98 11.89
C LEU A 193 11.90 -6.43 13.27
N ASP A 194 12.78 -6.25 14.28
CA ASP A 194 12.38 -6.48 15.66
C ASP A 194 11.65 -5.27 16.20
N PRO A 195 10.35 -5.37 16.57
CA PRO A 195 9.58 -4.23 17.01
C PRO A 195 10.11 -3.60 18.31
N SER A 196 10.76 -4.37 19.20
CA SER A 196 11.34 -3.84 20.43
C SER A 196 12.58 -2.99 20.14
N GLU A 197 13.38 -3.41 19.15
CA GLU A 197 14.54 -2.63 18.70
C GLU A 197 14.10 -1.35 17.99
N VAL A 198 13.17 -1.47 17.02
CA VAL A 198 12.64 -0.33 16.26
C VAL A 198 11.99 0.70 17.19
N ALA A 199 11.33 0.28 18.27
CA ALA A 199 10.73 1.21 19.26
C ALA A 199 11.77 2.13 19.91
N THR A 200 13.05 1.74 19.94
CA THR A 200 14.14 2.59 20.48
C THR A 200 14.64 3.65 19.49
N TRP A 201 14.34 3.52 18.22
CA TRP A 201 14.78 4.42 17.15
C TRP A 201 13.79 5.54 16.85
N VAL A 202 12.49 5.25 17.01
CA VAL A 202 11.41 6.19 16.71
C VAL A 202 11.10 7.09 17.88
N ARG A 203 10.51 8.26 17.62
CA ARG A 203 9.99 9.13 18.67
C ARG A 203 8.69 8.60 19.25
N ARG A 204 7.87 7.99 18.42
CA ARG A 204 6.58 7.42 18.80
C ARG A 204 6.43 6.03 18.16
N PRO A 205 6.17 4.97 18.93
CA PRO A 205 5.95 3.64 18.41
C PRO A 205 4.54 3.52 17.79
N VAL A 206 4.34 4.17 16.66
CA VAL A 206 3.10 4.15 15.90
C VAL A 206 3.40 3.70 14.48
N ILE A 207 2.78 2.60 14.05
CA ILE A 207 2.95 2.05 12.70
C ILE A 207 1.60 1.80 12.04
N ILE A 208 1.51 2.11 10.75
CA ILE A 208 0.41 1.69 9.88
C ILE A 208 0.97 0.63 8.93
N ASP A 209 0.54 -0.60 9.11
CA ASP A 209 0.84 -1.69 8.19
C ASP A 209 -0.16 -1.68 7.03
N GLY A 210 0.24 -1.05 5.93
CA GLY A 210 -0.56 -0.97 4.71
C GLY A 210 -0.54 -2.25 3.88
N ARG A 211 0.13 -3.33 4.34
CA ARG A 211 0.27 -4.58 3.60
C ARG A 211 -0.28 -5.80 4.32
N ASN A 212 -0.69 -5.66 5.59
CA ASN A 212 -1.05 -6.77 6.47
C ASN A 212 0.07 -7.84 6.51
N ALA A 213 1.32 -7.38 6.61
CA ALA A 213 2.51 -8.22 6.54
C ALA A 213 3.17 -8.43 7.89
N LEU A 214 2.83 -7.62 8.88
CA LEU A 214 3.35 -7.72 10.24
C LEU A 214 2.46 -8.61 11.12
N ASP A 215 3.04 -9.16 12.18
CA ASP A 215 2.27 -9.81 13.25
C ASP A 215 1.77 -8.75 14.25
N PRO A 216 0.47 -8.40 14.26
CA PRO A 216 -0.04 -7.35 15.12
C PRO A 216 0.11 -7.67 16.61
N ALA A 217 0.08 -8.94 17.00
CA ALA A 217 0.23 -9.35 18.40
C ALA A 217 1.66 -9.09 18.89
N ARG A 218 2.65 -9.47 18.08
CA ARG A 218 4.07 -9.23 18.37
C ARG A 218 4.38 -7.72 18.47
N TRP A 219 3.88 -6.91 17.53
CA TRP A 219 4.13 -5.46 17.52
C TRP A 219 3.45 -4.78 18.70
N ARG A 220 2.19 -5.09 19.02
CA ARG A 220 1.48 -4.55 20.19
C ARG A 220 2.13 -4.93 21.51
N ALA A 221 2.63 -6.17 21.64
CA ALA A 221 3.35 -6.61 22.84
C ALA A 221 4.64 -5.81 23.09
N SER A 222 5.22 -5.18 22.06
CA SER A 222 6.39 -4.32 22.11
C SER A 222 6.05 -2.83 22.24
N GLY A 223 4.78 -2.49 22.53
CA GLY A 223 4.35 -1.11 22.80
C GLY A 223 3.92 -0.28 21.58
N TRP A 224 3.71 -0.92 20.41
CA TRP A 224 3.23 -0.28 19.19
C TRP A 224 1.71 -0.19 19.12
#